data_fcf75147c9491c09034b1fd60793b24b
#
_entry.id   fcf75147c9491c09034b1fd60793b24b
#
_cell.length_a   1.000
_cell.length_b   1.000
_cell.length_c   1.000
_cell.angle_alpha   90.00
_cell.angle_beta   90.00
_cell.angle_gamma   90.00
#
_symmetry.space_group_name_H-M   'P 1'
#
loop_
_entity.id
_entity.type
_entity.pdbx_description
1 polymer ?
#
loop_
_entity_poly.entity_id
_entity_poly.type
_entity_poly.pdbx_seq_one_letter_code
_entity_poly.pdbx_strand_id
1 'polypeptide(L)'
;GIGKDEYNPDKLRYHRIIIMTDADVDGSHIRTLLLTFFYRQMPELIERGHIYIGLPPLFKIKQGKNELYLKDVAALNAYLVSNAVENAELIPAESAPAIRGEALEKLMLQVVAAQDVMERFAYRIDTGVLQAMLDSAPLNAADFQTDGALAGWAAALESKLNNQGAGKPRYRVVVQTASDEQQGALVIEKQHNGLQLIQTVAANQLLHGELRLIN
;
A
#
# COMPACT_ATOMS: atom_id res chain seq x y z
N GLY A 1 -13.74 -16.32 40.46
CA GLY A 1 -14.31 -14.98 40.57
C GLY A 1 -13.86 -14.05 39.48
N ILE A 2 -14.57 -12.95 39.28
CA ILE A 2 -14.28 -11.97 38.21
C ILE A 2 -13.61 -10.70 38.77
N GLY A 3 -13.45 -10.60 40.12
CA GLY A 3 -12.81 -9.46 40.77
C GLY A 3 -11.30 -9.62 40.88
N LYS A 4 -10.56 -8.52 40.95
CA LYS A 4 -9.10 -8.49 41.11
C LYS A 4 -8.62 -9.34 42.29
N ASP A 5 -9.40 -9.38 43.39
CA ASP A 5 -9.05 -10.08 44.62
C ASP A 5 -9.52 -11.54 44.64
N GLU A 6 -10.38 -11.97 43.73
CA GLU A 6 -10.93 -13.32 43.62
C GLU A 6 -10.33 -14.15 42.51
N TYR A 7 -9.60 -13.50 41.58
CA TYR A 7 -9.03 -14.13 40.42
C TYR A 7 -7.66 -14.75 40.76
N ASN A 8 -7.51 -16.03 40.43
CA ASN A 8 -6.23 -16.73 40.56
C ASN A 8 -5.81 -17.29 39.19
N PRO A 9 -4.75 -16.74 38.55
CA PRO A 9 -4.29 -17.15 37.25
C PRO A 9 -3.77 -18.59 37.18
N ASP A 10 -3.36 -19.17 38.34
CA ASP A 10 -2.84 -20.54 38.38
C ASP A 10 -3.95 -21.59 38.42
N LYS A 11 -5.19 -21.17 38.64
CA LYS A 11 -6.38 -22.04 38.71
C LYS A 11 -7.26 -21.91 37.45
N LEU A 12 -6.68 -21.45 36.32
CA LEU A 12 -7.41 -21.33 35.08
C LEU A 12 -7.86 -22.69 34.55
N ARG A 13 -9.13 -22.78 34.13
CA ARG A 13 -9.69 -23.95 33.46
C ARG A 13 -9.33 -23.98 31.98
N TYR A 14 -9.19 -22.80 31.39
CA TYR A 14 -8.93 -22.61 29.94
C TYR A 14 -7.70 -21.71 29.79
N HIS A 15 -6.76 -22.16 28.99
CA HIS A 15 -5.50 -21.45 28.75
C HIS A 15 -5.52 -20.68 27.40
N ARG A 16 -6.65 -20.73 26.68
CA ARG A 16 -6.86 -19.97 25.46
C ARG A 16 -8.27 -19.39 25.47
N ILE A 17 -8.36 -18.08 25.51
CA ILE A 17 -9.60 -17.31 25.45
C ILE A 17 -9.58 -16.58 24.11
N ILE A 18 -10.48 -16.95 23.19
CA ILE A 18 -10.52 -16.39 21.85
C ILE A 18 -11.70 -15.43 21.78
N ILE A 19 -11.40 -14.15 21.58
CA ILE A 19 -12.40 -13.11 21.34
C ILE A 19 -12.76 -13.14 19.86
N MET A 20 -14.02 -13.41 19.55
CA MET A 20 -14.54 -13.46 18.19
C MET A 20 -15.62 -12.41 18.06
N THR A 21 -15.42 -11.43 17.17
CA THR A 21 -16.37 -10.37 16.85
C THR A 21 -16.47 -10.24 15.34
N ASP A 22 -17.56 -9.66 14.85
CA ASP A 22 -17.73 -9.37 13.43
C ASP A 22 -16.69 -8.36 12.93
N ALA A 23 -16.45 -8.35 11.60
CA ALA A 23 -15.50 -7.44 10.95
C ALA A 23 -16.11 -6.06 10.65
N ASP A 24 -16.97 -5.55 11.52
CA ASP A 24 -17.61 -4.25 11.40
C ASP A 24 -17.19 -3.29 12.53
N VAL A 25 -17.77 -2.09 12.52
CA VAL A 25 -17.48 -1.04 13.52
C VAL A 25 -17.91 -1.48 14.91
N ASP A 26 -19.09 -2.11 15.04
CA ASP A 26 -19.63 -2.54 16.33
C ASP A 26 -18.80 -3.69 16.92
N GLY A 27 -18.42 -4.66 16.08
CA GLY A 27 -17.52 -5.74 16.49
C GLY A 27 -16.14 -5.23 16.93
N SER A 28 -15.61 -4.20 16.28
CA SER A 28 -14.36 -3.55 16.70
C SER A 28 -14.51 -2.86 18.07
N HIS A 29 -15.64 -2.20 18.33
CA HIS A 29 -15.95 -1.58 19.61
C HIS A 29 -16.09 -2.62 20.71
N ILE A 30 -16.85 -3.70 20.50
CA ILE A 30 -17.01 -4.80 21.44
C ILE A 30 -15.65 -5.43 21.79
N ARG A 31 -14.80 -5.67 20.79
CA ARG A 31 -13.45 -6.19 20.99
C ARG A 31 -12.60 -5.28 21.88
N THR A 32 -12.66 -3.97 21.64
CA THR A 32 -11.94 -2.97 22.46
C THR A 32 -12.43 -2.97 23.91
N LEU A 33 -13.74 -3.07 24.14
CA LEU A 33 -14.30 -3.13 25.48
C LEU A 33 -13.87 -4.41 26.22
N LEU A 34 -13.90 -5.56 25.54
CA LEU A 34 -13.45 -6.83 26.12
C LEU A 34 -11.96 -6.83 26.46
N LEU A 35 -11.11 -6.32 25.56
CA LEU A 35 -9.68 -6.17 25.82
C LEU A 35 -9.41 -5.23 26.98
N THR A 36 -10.15 -4.11 27.08
CA THR A 36 -10.04 -3.18 28.21
C THR A 36 -10.48 -3.84 29.52
N PHE A 37 -11.54 -4.65 29.48
CA PHE A 37 -11.97 -5.43 30.64
C PHE A 37 -10.88 -6.38 31.12
N PHE A 38 -10.30 -7.21 30.23
CA PHE A 38 -9.24 -8.13 30.60
C PHE A 38 -8.00 -7.40 31.10
N TYR A 39 -7.61 -6.31 30.46
CA TYR A 39 -6.46 -5.51 30.86
C TYR A 39 -6.63 -4.93 32.28
N ARG A 40 -7.84 -4.46 32.62
CA ARG A 40 -8.10 -3.83 33.92
C ARG A 40 -8.37 -4.82 35.03
N GLN A 41 -9.04 -5.93 34.74
CA GLN A 41 -9.51 -6.86 35.76
C GLN A 41 -8.64 -8.13 35.88
N MET A 42 -7.97 -8.53 34.76
CA MET A 42 -7.21 -9.78 34.70
C MET A 42 -5.95 -9.59 33.84
N PRO A 43 -5.04 -8.66 34.18
CA PRO A 43 -3.86 -8.34 33.37
C PRO A 43 -2.96 -9.56 33.13
N GLU A 44 -2.87 -10.49 34.10
CA GLU A 44 -2.04 -11.69 33.97
C GLU A 44 -2.48 -12.60 32.80
N LEU A 45 -3.75 -12.56 32.38
CA LEU A 45 -4.19 -13.31 31.20
C LEU A 45 -3.57 -12.79 29.91
N ILE A 46 -3.33 -11.48 29.84
CA ILE A 46 -2.67 -10.85 28.70
C ILE A 46 -1.17 -11.10 28.78
N GLU A 47 -0.54 -10.88 29.94
CA GLU A 47 0.90 -11.07 30.14
C GLU A 47 1.33 -12.52 29.90
N ARG A 48 0.51 -13.50 30.30
CA ARG A 48 0.76 -14.93 30.08
C ARG A 48 0.34 -15.41 28.68
N GLY A 49 -0.20 -14.53 27.82
CA GLY A 49 -0.56 -14.86 26.44
C GLY A 49 -1.77 -15.79 26.31
N HIS A 50 -2.75 -15.67 27.21
CA HIS A 50 -3.97 -16.48 27.18
C HIS A 50 -5.08 -15.87 26.32
N ILE A 51 -4.97 -14.57 25.94
CA ILE A 51 -5.98 -13.86 25.15
C ILE A 51 -5.60 -13.90 23.68
N TYR A 52 -6.53 -14.33 22.85
CA TYR A 52 -6.42 -14.40 21.41
C TYR A 52 -7.56 -13.62 20.76
N ILE A 53 -7.30 -13.06 19.57
CA ILE A 53 -8.31 -12.41 18.74
C ILE A 53 -8.55 -13.29 17.51
N GLY A 54 -9.78 -13.74 17.33
CA GLY A 54 -10.21 -14.39 16.10
C GLY A 54 -10.39 -13.33 15.01
N LEU A 55 -9.68 -13.48 13.91
CA LEU A 55 -9.82 -12.59 12.75
C LEU A 55 -10.90 -13.18 11.84
N PRO A 56 -12.09 -12.56 11.74
CA PRO A 56 -13.09 -12.99 10.78
C PRO A 56 -12.63 -12.71 9.35
N PRO A 57 -13.02 -13.55 8.37
CA PRO A 57 -12.76 -13.27 6.98
C PRO A 57 -13.55 -12.02 6.54
N LEU A 58 -12.90 -11.13 5.77
CA LEU A 58 -13.55 -9.92 5.28
C LEU A 58 -14.47 -10.18 4.09
N PHE A 59 -14.17 -11.22 3.29
CA PHE A 59 -14.89 -11.50 2.05
C PHE A 59 -15.37 -12.93 1.99
N LYS A 60 -16.56 -13.12 1.41
CA LYS A 60 -17.12 -14.41 1.01
C LYS A 60 -17.37 -14.38 -0.48
N ILE A 61 -16.73 -15.28 -1.22
CA ILE A 61 -16.98 -15.46 -2.65
C ILE A 61 -17.82 -16.71 -2.85
N LYS A 62 -18.81 -16.60 -3.71
CA LYS A 62 -19.65 -17.73 -4.12
C LYS A 62 -19.54 -17.90 -5.63
N GLN A 63 -19.07 -19.07 -6.05
CA GLN A 63 -19.01 -19.45 -7.45
C GLN A 63 -19.75 -20.77 -7.65
N GLY A 64 -20.95 -20.69 -8.16
CA GLY A 64 -21.84 -21.85 -8.27
C GLY A 64 -22.21 -22.41 -6.89
N LYS A 65 -21.78 -23.65 -6.61
CA LYS A 65 -21.97 -24.32 -5.32
C LYS A 65 -20.81 -24.14 -4.35
N ASN A 66 -19.68 -23.62 -4.83
CA ASN A 66 -18.48 -23.43 -4.01
C ASN A 66 -18.52 -22.09 -3.30
N GLU A 67 -18.19 -22.10 -2.02
CA GLU A 67 -18.04 -20.90 -1.19
C GLU A 67 -16.59 -20.83 -0.69
N LEU A 68 -15.97 -19.67 -0.86
CA LEU A 68 -14.60 -19.38 -0.43
C LEU A 68 -14.62 -18.15 0.49
N TYR A 69 -13.94 -18.25 1.61
CA TYR A 69 -13.75 -17.15 2.54
C TYR A 69 -12.33 -16.60 2.43
N LEU A 70 -12.22 -15.28 2.25
CA LEU A 70 -10.93 -14.59 2.09
C LEU A 70 -10.72 -13.64 3.26
N LYS A 71 -9.53 -13.68 3.83
CA LYS A 71 -9.20 -12.98 5.08
C LYS A 71 -9.07 -11.47 4.93
N ASP A 72 -8.57 -10.99 3.76
CA ASP A 72 -8.21 -9.60 3.51
C ASP A 72 -8.30 -9.24 2.02
N VAL A 73 -8.10 -7.96 1.70
CA VAL A 73 -8.10 -7.42 0.33
C VAL A 73 -7.00 -8.06 -0.51
N ALA A 74 -5.84 -8.34 0.06
CA ALA A 74 -4.74 -8.97 -0.67
C ALA A 74 -5.11 -10.38 -1.15
N ALA A 75 -5.79 -11.17 -0.29
CA ALA A 75 -6.33 -12.47 -0.68
C ALA A 75 -7.41 -12.36 -1.75
N LEU A 76 -8.25 -11.32 -1.70
CA LEU A 76 -9.25 -11.04 -2.74
C LEU A 76 -8.59 -10.70 -4.07
N ASN A 77 -7.61 -9.79 -4.07
CA ASN A 77 -6.88 -9.42 -5.28
C ASN A 77 -6.15 -10.62 -5.90
N ALA A 78 -5.49 -11.43 -5.07
CA ALA A 78 -4.83 -12.65 -5.53
C ALA A 78 -5.83 -13.62 -6.20
N TYR A 79 -7.00 -13.83 -5.58
CA TYR A 79 -8.04 -14.69 -6.15
C TYR A 79 -8.58 -14.14 -7.48
N LEU A 80 -8.88 -12.83 -7.54
CA LEU A 80 -9.41 -12.20 -8.75
C LEU A 80 -8.40 -12.23 -9.89
N VAL A 81 -7.14 -11.91 -9.61
CA VAL A 81 -6.04 -11.95 -10.61
C VAL A 81 -5.83 -13.38 -11.12
N SER A 82 -5.75 -14.37 -10.22
CA SER A 82 -5.56 -15.77 -10.61
C SER A 82 -6.66 -16.25 -11.56
N ASN A 83 -7.92 -15.93 -11.25
CA ASN A 83 -9.03 -16.27 -12.15
C ASN A 83 -8.99 -15.51 -13.49
N ALA A 84 -8.59 -14.24 -13.46
CA ALA A 84 -8.55 -13.41 -14.68
C ALA A 84 -7.46 -13.87 -15.66
N VAL A 85 -6.31 -14.35 -15.14
CA VAL A 85 -5.17 -14.74 -15.97
C VAL A 85 -5.17 -16.22 -16.37
N GLU A 86 -6.11 -17.04 -15.89
CA GLU A 86 -6.15 -18.48 -16.12
C GLU A 86 -6.04 -18.85 -17.62
N ASN A 87 -6.73 -18.10 -18.49
CA ASN A 87 -6.73 -18.29 -19.93
C ASN A 87 -6.20 -17.07 -20.70
N ALA A 88 -5.48 -16.17 -20.01
CA ALA A 88 -4.97 -14.94 -20.62
C ALA A 88 -3.48 -15.06 -20.98
N GLU A 89 -3.08 -14.29 -21.96
CA GLU A 89 -1.69 -14.09 -22.33
C GLU A 89 -1.41 -12.61 -22.61
N LEU A 90 -0.22 -12.16 -22.24
CA LEU A 90 0.27 -10.82 -22.55
C LEU A 90 1.40 -10.93 -23.58
N ILE A 91 1.22 -10.27 -24.71
CA ILE A 91 2.23 -10.16 -25.77
C ILE A 91 2.76 -8.72 -25.71
N PRO A 92 3.96 -8.47 -25.12
CA PRO A 92 4.46 -7.12 -24.90
C PRO A 92 4.91 -6.41 -26.19
N ALA A 93 5.24 -7.15 -27.25
CA ALA A 93 5.59 -6.64 -28.56
C ALA A 93 5.37 -7.72 -29.64
N GLU A 94 5.23 -7.34 -30.92
CA GLU A 94 4.95 -8.27 -32.05
C GLU A 94 5.88 -9.48 -32.14
N SER A 95 7.13 -9.36 -31.70
CA SER A 95 8.12 -10.44 -31.74
C SER A 95 8.52 -11.00 -30.36
N ALA A 96 7.88 -10.54 -29.30
CA ALA A 96 8.20 -10.95 -27.94
C ALA A 96 7.47 -12.25 -27.57
N PRO A 97 8.07 -13.13 -26.72
CA PRO A 97 7.38 -14.27 -26.20
C PRO A 97 6.19 -13.87 -25.33
N ALA A 98 5.09 -14.58 -25.44
CA ALA A 98 3.91 -14.37 -24.62
C ALA A 98 4.19 -14.70 -23.15
N ILE A 99 3.79 -13.82 -22.25
CA ILE A 99 3.82 -14.04 -20.80
C ILE A 99 2.49 -14.67 -20.39
N ARG A 100 2.55 -15.82 -19.70
CA ARG A 100 1.37 -16.63 -19.33
C ARG A 100 1.52 -17.21 -17.92
N GLY A 101 0.40 -17.71 -17.37
CA GLY A 101 0.37 -18.45 -16.11
C GLY A 101 0.96 -17.65 -14.93
N GLU A 102 1.79 -18.31 -14.12
CA GLU A 102 2.36 -17.72 -12.89
C GLU A 102 3.16 -16.42 -13.13
N ALA A 103 3.86 -16.31 -14.26
CA ALA A 103 4.59 -15.08 -14.59
C ALA A 103 3.65 -13.91 -14.86
N LEU A 104 2.52 -14.15 -15.54
CA LEU A 104 1.50 -13.15 -15.78
C LEU A 104 0.77 -12.80 -14.49
N GLU A 105 0.42 -13.77 -13.66
CA GLU A 105 -0.20 -13.57 -12.36
C GLU A 105 0.65 -12.68 -11.46
N LYS A 106 1.95 -12.97 -11.35
CA LYS A 106 2.89 -12.18 -10.57
C LYS A 106 3.00 -10.74 -11.09
N LEU A 107 3.06 -10.56 -12.40
CA LEU A 107 3.08 -9.24 -13.02
C LEU A 107 1.81 -8.45 -12.71
N MET A 108 0.64 -9.08 -12.86
CA MET A 108 -0.64 -8.43 -12.58
C MET A 108 -0.81 -8.05 -11.11
N LEU A 109 -0.34 -8.89 -10.18
CA LEU A 109 -0.34 -8.53 -8.75
C LEU A 109 0.57 -7.32 -8.47
N GLN A 110 1.69 -7.19 -9.14
CA GLN A 110 2.55 -6.00 -9.04
C GLN A 110 1.84 -4.75 -9.58
N VAL A 111 1.12 -4.86 -10.70
CA VAL A 111 0.32 -3.75 -11.26
C VAL A 111 -0.77 -3.32 -10.30
N VAL A 112 -1.53 -4.26 -9.73
CA VAL A 112 -2.56 -3.96 -8.73
C VAL A 112 -1.95 -3.26 -7.52
N ALA A 113 -0.83 -3.76 -7.00
CA ALA A 113 -0.16 -3.14 -5.87
C ALA A 113 0.34 -1.71 -6.18
N ALA A 114 0.85 -1.47 -7.38
CA ALA A 114 1.24 -0.13 -7.82
C ALA A 114 0.03 0.82 -7.94
N GLN A 115 -1.09 0.34 -8.48
CA GLN A 115 -2.33 1.12 -8.56
C GLN A 115 -2.88 1.47 -7.17
N ASP A 116 -2.90 0.53 -6.23
CA ASP A 116 -3.32 0.79 -4.85
C ASP A 116 -2.47 1.88 -4.18
N VAL A 117 -1.15 1.89 -4.44
CA VAL A 117 -0.25 2.94 -3.97
C VAL A 117 -0.59 4.28 -4.61
N MET A 118 -0.79 4.30 -5.92
CA MET A 118 -1.14 5.53 -6.64
C MET A 118 -2.46 6.14 -6.12
N GLU A 119 -3.49 5.33 -5.89
CA GLU A 119 -4.77 5.78 -5.34
C GLU A 119 -4.61 6.36 -3.93
N ARG A 120 -3.83 5.71 -3.06
CA ARG A 120 -3.55 6.22 -1.70
C ARG A 120 -2.78 7.52 -1.68
N PHE A 121 -1.92 7.76 -2.67
CA PHE A 121 -1.13 8.99 -2.75
C PHE A 121 -1.78 10.09 -3.60
N ALA A 122 -2.86 9.80 -4.32
CA ALA A 122 -3.55 10.73 -5.22
C ALA A 122 -4.00 12.05 -4.55
N TYR A 123 -4.21 12.04 -3.22
CA TYR A 123 -4.55 13.25 -2.48
C TYR A 123 -3.34 14.15 -2.13
N ARG A 124 -2.12 13.61 -2.22
CA ARG A 124 -0.86 14.33 -1.95
C ARG A 124 -0.09 14.67 -3.20
N ILE A 125 -0.09 13.76 -4.16
CA ILE A 125 0.69 13.85 -5.39
C ILE A 125 -0.28 13.71 -6.56
N ASP A 126 -0.14 14.57 -7.55
CA ASP A 126 -0.95 14.52 -8.76
C ASP A 126 -0.86 13.16 -9.44
N THR A 127 -2.00 12.59 -9.82
CA THR A 127 -2.06 11.25 -10.43
C THR A 127 -1.30 11.16 -11.74
N GLY A 128 -1.27 12.25 -12.53
CA GLY A 128 -0.47 12.33 -13.76
C GLY A 128 1.03 12.25 -13.46
N VAL A 129 1.47 12.82 -12.34
CA VAL A 129 2.86 12.72 -11.87
C VAL A 129 3.18 11.29 -11.45
N LEU A 130 2.32 10.64 -10.64
CA LEU A 130 2.51 9.26 -10.21
C LEU A 130 2.59 8.30 -11.41
N GLN A 131 1.73 8.49 -12.42
CA GLN A 131 1.76 7.70 -13.65
C GLN A 131 3.04 7.94 -14.46
N ALA A 132 3.45 9.20 -14.61
CA ALA A 132 4.67 9.53 -15.35
C ALA A 132 5.94 9.02 -14.65
N MET A 133 5.94 8.92 -13.31
CA MET A 133 7.00 8.29 -12.53
C MET A 133 7.04 6.77 -12.80
N LEU A 134 5.92 6.09 -12.70
CA LEU A 134 5.81 4.64 -12.99
C LEU A 134 6.34 4.30 -14.40
N ASP A 135 6.10 5.18 -15.38
CA ASP A 135 6.57 5.02 -16.75
C ASP A 135 8.03 5.48 -16.96
N SER A 136 8.73 5.91 -15.92
CA SER A 136 10.11 6.41 -15.99
C SER A 136 11.11 5.36 -15.50
N ALA A 137 12.40 5.58 -15.77
CA ALA A 137 13.43 4.71 -15.23
C ALA A 137 13.46 4.80 -13.69
N PRO A 138 13.65 3.68 -12.98
CA PRO A 138 13.68 3.68 -11.51
C PRO A 138 14.86 4.49 -10.98
N LEU A 139 14.64 5.27 -9.93
CA LEU A 139 15.67 6.02 -9.23
C LEU A 139 16.33 5.14 -8.14
N ASN A 140 17.62 5.27 -8.03
CA ASN A 140 18.45 4.62 -7.01
C ASN A 140 19.03 5.63 -6.01
N ALA A 141 19.48 5.14 -4.87
CA ALA A 141 20.08 6.01 -3.84
C ALA A 141 21.28 6.84 -4.35
N ALA A 142 22.05 6.28 -5.29
CA ALA A 142 23.20 6.99 -5.90
C ALA A 142 22.77 8.19 -6.75
N ASP A 143 21.57 8.15 -7.35
CA ASP A 143 21.06 9.23 -8.19
C ASP A 143 20.78 10.50 -7.37
N PHE A 144 20.42 10.34 -6.11
CA PHE A 144 20.20 11.47 -5.18
C PHE A 144 21.50 12.09 -4.62
N GLN A 145 22.63 11.43 -4.84
CA GLN A 145 23.95 11.92 -4.45
C GLN A 145 24.71 12.61 -5.60
N THR A 146 24.22 12.47 -6.82
CA THR A 146 24.86 12.97 -8.03
C THR A 146 23.97 13.98 -8.74
N ASP A 147 24.30 15.26 -8.69
CA ASP A 147 23.49 16.37 -9.23
C ASP A 147 23.09 16.19 -10.70
N GLY A 148 23.93 15.59 -11.52
CA GLY A 148 23.68 15.44 -12.95
C GLY A 148 22.65 14.36 -13.33
N ALA A 149 22.67 13.21 -12.66
CA ALA A 149 21.80 12.08 -12.98
C ALA A 149 20.35 12.40 -12.62
N LEU A 150 20.12 12.92 -11.43
CA LEU A 150 18.78 13.28 -10.94
C LEU A 150 18.19 14.46 -11.73
N ALA A 151 19.01 15.43 -12.12
CA ALA A 151 18.59 16.56 -12.96
C ALA A 151 18.13 16.08 -14.36
N GLY A 152 18.84 15.15 -14.97
CA GLY A 152 18.47 14.53 -16.24
C GLY A 152 17.14 13.76 -16.16
N TRP A 153 16.96 13.00 -15.07
CA TRP A 153 15.71 12.27 -14.81
C TRP A 153 14.53 13.24 -14.59
N ALA A 154 14.72 14.29 -13.80
CA ALA A 154 13.71 15.31 -13.55
C ALA A 154 13.29 16.04 -14.83
N ALA A 155 14.25 16.40 -15.69
CA ALA A 155 13.96 17.01 -17.00
C ALA A 155 13.18 16.07 -17.93
N ALA A 156 13.49 14.78 -17.93
CA ALA A 156 12.74 13.78 -18.69
C ALA A 156 11.30 13.64 -18.17
N LEU A 157 11.11 13.60 -16.85
CA LEU A 157 9.79 13.56 -16.20
C LEU A 157 8.97 14.82 -16.55
N GLU A 158 9.59 16.01 -16.44
CA GLU A 158 8.97 17.29 -16.79
C GLU A 158 8.51 17.31 -18.25
N SER A 159 9.38 16.86 -19.18
CA SER A 159 9.05 16.76 -20.60
C SER A 159 7.85 15.84 -20.84
N LYS A 160 7.81 14.69 -20.15
CA LYS A 160 6.73 13.71 -20.25
C LYS A 160 5.40 14.29 -19.79
N LEU A 161 5.41 14.99 -18.64
CA LEU A 161 4.25 15.66 -18.06
C LEU A 161 3.70 16.78 -18.94
N ASN A 162 4.58 17.52 -19.62
CA ASN A 162 4.20 18.66 -20.46
C ASN A 162 3.86 18.31 -21.91
N ASN A 163 4.02 17.04 -22.32
CA ASN A 163 3.72 16.59 -23.69
C ASN A 163 2.20 16.33 -23.92
N GLN A 164 1.32 16.94 -23.14
CA GLN A 164 -0.13 16.68 -23.16
C GLN A 164 -0.97 17.67 -24.00
N GLY A 165 -0.35 18.62 -24.70
CA GLY A 165 -1.02 19.59 -25.56
C GLY A 165 -1.55 20.85 -24.86
N ALA A 166 -2.14 21.77 -25.63
CA ALA A 166 -2.63 23.06 -25.16
C ALA A 166 -3.83 22.91 -24.19
N GLY A 167 -3.89 23.76 -23.16
CA GLY A 167 -4.98 23.78 -22.17
C GLY A 167 -4.81 22.77 -21.01
N LYS A 168 -3.75 21.99 -21.00
CA LYS A 168 -3.39 21.07 -19.92
C LYS A 168 -2.53 21.77 -18.84
N PRO A 169 -2.47 21.21 -17.62
CA PRO A 169 -1.56 21.71 -16.60
C PRO A 169 -0.13 21.79 -17.09
N ARG A 170 0.62 22.79 -16.65
CA ARG A 170 2.08 22.85 -16.85
C ARG A 170 2.78 22.41 -15.57
N TYR A 171 3.80 21.61 -15.74
CA TYR A 171 4.61 21.09 -14.65
C TYR A 171 6.04 21.58 -14.76
N ARG A 172 6.66 21.81 -13.61
CA ARG A 172 8.08 22.04 -13.44
C ARG A 172 8.60 21.09 -12.37
N VAL A 173 9.66 20.38 -12.67
CA VAL A 173 10.26 19.42 -11.74
C VAL A 173 11.64 19.93 -11.31
N VAL A 174 11.78 20.27 -10.05
CA VAL A 174 13.01 20.78 -9.46
C VAL A 174 13.59 19.75 -8.52
N VAL A 175 14.88 19.52 -8.63
CA VAL A 175 15.62 18.62 -7.76
C VAL A 175 16.18 19.40 -6.58
N GLN A 176 15.94 18.92 -5.37
CA GLN A 176 16.65 19.33 -4.18
C GLN A 176 17.66 18.23 -3.84
N THR A 177 18.94 18.52 -3.99
CA THR A 177 20.02 17.59 -3.61
C THR A 177 20.10 17.43 -2.10
N ALA A 178 20.53 16.24 -1.67
CA ALA A 178 20.77 15.97 -0.26
C ALA A 178 21.92 16.83 0.26
N SER A 179 21.76 17.41 1.44
CA SER A 179 22.81 18.07 2.21
C SER A 179 22.89 17.44 3.60
N ASP A 180 23.92 17.81 4.40
CA ASP A 180 24.09 17.28 5.76
C ASP A 180 22.87 17.48 6.67
N GLU A 181 22.03 18.49 6.37
CA GLU A 181 20.84 18.83 7.15
C GLU A 181 19.51 18.47 6.47
N GLN A 182 19.49 18.17 5.16
CA GLN A 182 18.26 17.92 4.41
C GLN A 182 18.40 16.72 3.47
N GLN A 183 17.38 15.87 3.51
CA GLN A 183 17.27 14.75 2.55
C GLN A 183 16.93 15.30 1.15
N GLY A 184 17.48 14.64 0.12
CA GLY A 184 17.12 14.94 -1.27
C GLY A 184 15.62 14.78 -1.51
N ALA A 185 15.07 15.62 -2.38
CA ALA A 185 13.65 15.60 -2.74
C ALA A 185 13.42 16.04 -4.19
N LEU A 186 12.30 15.62 -4.73
CA LEU A 186 11.72 16.16 -5.97
C LEU A 186 10.63 17.16 -5.59
N VAL A 187 10.74 18.38 -6.07
CA VAL A 187 9.72 19.42 -5.94
C VAL A 187 9.02 19.55 -7.29
N ILE A 188 7.73 19.30 -7.29
CA ILE A 188 6.90 19.32 -8.48
C ILE A 188 5.94 20.50 -8.37
N GLU A 189 6.09 21.46 -9.25
CA GLU A 189 5.23 22.63 -9.36
C GLU A 189 4.24 22.39 -10.49
N LYS A 190 2.95 22.39 -10.18
CA LYS A 190 1.85 22.29 -11.15
C LYS A 190 1.17 23.63 -11.29
N GLN A 191 1.08 24.17 -12.50
CA GLN A 191 0.34 25.36 -12.82
C GLN A 191 -0.86 25.03 -13.72
N HIS A 192 -2.06 25.39 -13.26
CA HIS A 192 -3.29 25.19 -14.04
C HIS A 192 -4.31 26.27 -13.71
N ASN A 193 -4.88 26.90 -14.74
CA ASN A 193 -5.91 27.94 -14.62
C ASN A 193 -5.55 29.06 -13.62
N GLY A 194 -4.29 29.49 -13.61
CA GLY A 194 -3.81 30.54 -12.69
C GLY A 194 -3.52 30.06 -11.25
N LEU A 195 -3.80 28.80 -10.93
CA LEU A 195 -3.45 28.21 -9.65
C LEU A 195 -2.09 27.51 -9.76
N GLN A 196 -1.28 27.68 -8.70
CA GLN A 196 0.00 26.99 -8.54
C GLN A 196 -0.10 26.04 -7.34
N LEU A 197 0.24 24.77 -7.57
CA LEU A 197 0.34 23.73 -6.55
C LEU A 197 1.77 23.24 -6.49
N ILE A 198 2.34 23.19 -5.29
CA ILE A 198 3.70 22.67 -5.07
C ILE A 198 3.58 21.38 -4.28
N GLN A 199 4.22 20.33 -4.76
CA GLN A 199 4.25 19.02 -4.16
C GLN A 199 5.70 18.59 -3.99
N THR A 200 6.02 18.04 -2.82
CA THR A 200 7.37 17.57 -2.52
C THR A 200 7.34 16.06 -2.25
N VAL A 201 8.22 15.35 -2.94
CA VAL A 201 8.41 13.90 -2.78
C VAL A 201 9.83 13.67 -2.29
N ALA A 202 9.97 13.26 -1.04
CA ALA A 202 11.28 13.01 -0.45
C ALA A 202 11.92 11.72 -0.99
N ALA A 203 13.25 11.71 -1.10
CA ALA A 203 14.02 10.57 -1.60
C ALA A 203 13.72 9.26 -0.83
N ASN A 204 13.58 9.34 0.50
CA ASN A 204 13.28 8.17 1.33
C ASN A 204 11.90 7.56 1.02
N GLN A 205 10.93 8.35 0.59
CA GLN A 205 9.60 7.85 0.19
C GLN A 205 9.69 7.04 -1.10
N LEU A 206 10.52 7.49 -2.06
CA LEU A 206 10.76 6.81 -3.33
C LEU A 206 11.61 5.55 -3.19
N LEU A 207 12.61 5.58 -2.30
CA LEU A 207 13.59 4.50 -2.18
C LEU A 207 13.16 3.41 -1.19
N HIS A 208 12.49 3.78 -0.12
CA HIS A 208 12.21 2.88 1.01
C HIS A 208 10.74 2.85 1.43
N GLY A 209 9.93 3.84 1.02
CA GLY A 209 8.51 3.94 1.34
C GLY A 209 7.62 3.16 0.38
N GLU A 210 6.31 3.40 0.51
CA GLU A 210 5.32 2.76 -0.36
C GLU A 210 5.47 3.19 -1.83
N LEU A 211 5.92 4.43 -2.09
CA LEU A 211 6.17 4.94 -3.43
C LEU A 211 7.28 4.18 -4.17
N ARG A 212 8.05 3.33 -3.50
CA ARG A 212 9.00 2.40 -4.13
C ARG A 212 8.35 1.50 -5.19
N LEU A 213 7.05 1.22 -5.07
CA LEU A 213 6.33 0.37 -6.03
C LEU A 213 6.03 1.06 -7.37
N ILE A 214 6.16 2.38 -7.40
CA ILE A 214 5.97 3.20 -8.61
C ILE A 214 7.26 3.92 -9.05
N ASN A 215 8.35 3.62 -8.37
CA ASN A 215 9.69 4.13 -8.72
C ASN A 215 10.43 3.18 -9.65
#